data_563cb18203251260428d5442855ae1b7
#
_entry.id   563cb18203251260428d5442855ae1b7
#
_cell.length_a   1.000
_cell.length_b   1.000
_cell.length_c   1.000
_cell.angle_alpha   90.00
_cell.angle_beta   90.00
_cell.angle_gamma   90.00
#
_symmetry.space_group_name_H-M   'P 1'
#
loop_
_entity.id
_entity.type
_entity.pdbx_description
1 polymer ?
#
loop_
_entity_poly.entity_id
_entity_poly.type
_entity_poly.pdbx_seq_one_letter_code
_entity_poly.pdbx_strand_id
1 'polypeptide(L)'
;MYETIHWPEAMKPSRSPIHFTNELEVAASVETIWDLLTDPAAWPGFYPGVQHVQLLDGHTCFGADTRFETNLAGQDVYASVQEYEAMTRIAWGGYPKIAEHSKAYHAWIITPTANGCHLWTEETMQGPHWIELAKQAPDIFWLTHEKLLKDLAAVAVAREASRA
;
A
#
# COMPACT_ATOMS: atom_id res chain seq x y z
N MET A 1 20.91 6.17 -4.22
CA MET A 1 20.58 6.34 -2.79
C MET A 1 19.10 6.06 -2.72
N TYR A 2 18.69 4.97 -2.09
CA TYR A 2 17.27 4.68 -1.91
C TYR A 2 16.73 5.73 -0.95
N GLU A 3 15.65 6.40 -1.33
CA GLU A 3 14.93 7.26 -0.41
C GLU A 3 14.39 6.43 0.74
N THR A 4 14.44 6.98 1.93
CA THR A 4 14.05 6.26 3.14
C THR A 4 12.65 6.70 3.58
N ILE A 5 11.84 5.76 4.04
CA ILE A 5 10.57 6.04 4.68
C ILE A 5 10.79 6.66 6.05
N HIS A 6 10.02 7.69 6.38
CA HIS A 6 10.01 8.33 7.70
C HIS A 6 9.06 7.57 8.64
N TRP A 7 9.49 6.39 9.06
CA TRP A 7 8.71 5.53 9.94
C TRP A 7 8.32 6.23 11.24
N PRO A 8 7.05 6.21 11.64
CA PRO A 8 6.69 6.53 13.02
C PRO A 8 7.49 5.65 13.98
N GLU A 9 7.98 6.23 15.08
CA GLU A 9 8.90 5.52 16.00
C GLU A 9 8.38 4.15 16.45
N ALA A 10 7.07 4.08 16.76
CA ALA A 10 6.43 2.83 17.16
C ALA A 10 6.33 1.79 16.03
N MET A 11 6.29 2.24 14.77
CA MET A 11 6.07 1.39 13.60
C MET A 11 7.34 1.06 12.82
N LYS A 12 8.52 1.41 13.35
CA LYS A 12 9.79 1.05 12.73
C LYS A 12 9.90 -0.47 12.53
N PRO A 13 10.48 -0.95 11.41
CA PRO A 13 10.71 -2.38 11.18
C PRO A 13 11.38 -3.09 12.35
N SER A 14 12.39 -2.45 12.97
CA SER A 14 13.11 -2.99 14.13
C SER A 14 12.27 -3.14 15.41
N ARG A 15 11.08 -2.53 15.46
CA ARG A 15 10.17 -2.58 16.61
C ARG A 15 8.87 -3.34 16.32
N SER A 16 8.67 -3.75 15.08
CA SER A 16 7.43 -4.40 14.65
C SER A 16 7.63 -5.92 14.61
N PRO A 17 6.78 -6.69 15.29
CA PRO A 17 6.88 -8.15 15.31
C PRO A 17 6.60 -8.80 13.95
N ILE A 18 5.87 -8.08 13.08
CA ILE A 18 5.63 -8.48 11.70
C ILE A 18 6.14 -7.35 10.82
N HIS A 19 7.02 -7.71 9.89
CA HIS A 19 7.54 -6.79 8.91
C HIS A 19 7.99 -7.57 7.67
N PHE A 20 7.71 -7.07 6.50
CA PHE A 20 8.05 -7.70 5.23
C PHE A 20 8.17 -6.66 4.12
N THR A 21 8.94 -7.00 3.12
CA THR A 21 9.25 -6.16 1.96
C THR A 21 8.96 -6.93 0.68
N ASN A 22 8.38 -6.26 -0.30
CA ASN A 22 8.19 -6.78 -1.66
C ASN A 22 8.66 -5.73 -2.66
N GLU A 23 9.19 -6.17 -3.79
CA GLU A 23 9.66 -5.29 -4.85
C GLU A 23 9.42 -5.89 -6.23
N LEU A 24 9.25 -5.03 -7.24
CA LEU A 24 9.02 -5.46 -8.62
C LEU A 24 9.46 -4.38 -9.61
N GLU A 25 10.18 -4.78 -10.66
CA GLU A 25 10.38 -3.95 -11.86
C GLU A 25 9.13 -3.99 -12.75
N VAL A 26 8.65 -2.82 -13.18
CA VAL A 26 7.43 -2.68 -13.97
C VAL A 26 7.71 -1.90 -15.25
N ALA A 27 7.25 -2.44 -16.39
CA ALA A 27 7.33 -1.77 -17.69
C ALA A 27 6.17 -0.76 -17.88
N ALA A 28 6.01 0.14 -16.91
CA ALA A 28 5.10 1.27 -16.94
C ALA A 28 5.73 2.47 -16.25
N SER A 29 5.29 3.67 -16.61
CA SER A 29 5.82 4.92 -16.06
C SER A 29 5.48 5.11 -14.58
N VAL A 30 6.28 5.91 -13.90
CA VAL A 30 6.00 6.36 -12.52
C VAL A 30 4.63 7.02 -12.45
N GLU A 31 4.29 7.85 -13.43
CA GLU A 31 3.01 8.57 -13.50
C GLU A 31 1.82 7.60 -13.52
N THR A 32 1.89 6.56 -14.34
CA THR A 32 0.80 5.58 -14.45
C THR A 32 0.61 4.80 -13.15
N ILE A 33 1.69 4.40 -12.50
CA ILE A 33 1.64 3.72 -11.20
C ILE A 33 1.09 4.66 -10.12
N TRP A 34 1.59 5.91 -10.10
CA TRP A 34 1.16 6.91 -9.11
C TRP A 34 -0.33 7.23 -9.23
N ASP A 35 -0.81 7.44 -10.46
CA ASP A 35 -2.23 7.68 -10.73
C ASP A 35 -3.12 6.51 -10.21
N LEU A 36 -2.70 5.27 -10.45
CA LEU A 36 -3.42 4.09 -9.96
C LEU A 36 -3.40 4.00 -8.43
N LEU A 37 -2.24 4.21 -7.83
CA LEU A 37 -2.04 4.08 -6.39
C LEU A 37 -2.78 5.17 -5.60
N THR A 38 -2.93 6.37 -6.18
CA THR A 38 -3.57 7.52 -5.52
C THR A 38 -5.04 7.72 -5.91
N ASP A 39 -5.57 6.90 -6.83
CA ASP A 39 -6.99 6.89 -7.19
C ASP A 39 -7.76 5.83 -6.38
N PRO A 40 -8.61 6.21 -5.43
CA PRO A 40 -9.39 5.25 -4.63
C PRO A 40 -10.30 4.34 -5.48
N ALA A 41 -10.79 4.84 -6.61
CA ALA A 41 -11.66 4.07 -7.50
C ALA A 41 -10.91 2.97 -8.26
N ALA A 42 -9.59 3.07 -8.40
CA ALA A 42 -8.76 2.08 -9.07
C ALA A 42 -8.43 0.86 -8.19
N TRP A 43 -8.42 1.00 -6.87
CA TRP A 43 -7.97 -0.05 -5.95
C TRP A 43 -8.68 -1.39 -6.08
N PRO A 44 -10.02 -1.45 -6.23
CA PRO A 44 -10.69 -2.74 -6.43
C PRO A 44 -10.20 -3.53 -7.65
N GLY A 45 -9.59 -2.87 -8.62
CA GLY A 45 -9.06 -3.48 -9.84
C GLY A 45 -7.71 -4.17 -9.68
N PHE A 46 -6.96 -3.85 -8.62
CA PHE A 46 -5.62 -4.44 -8.42
C PHE A 46 -5.27 -4.76 -6.96
N TYR A 47 -5.95 -4.20 -5.98
CA TYR A 47 -5.63 -4.43 -4.57
C TYR A 47 -6.37 -5.67 -4.06
N PRO A 48 -5.67 -6.78 -3.77
CA PRO A 48 -6.32 -8.02 -3.36
C PRO A 48 -7.20 -7.84 -2.12
N GLY A 49 -8.47 -8.25 -2.22
CA GLY A 49 -9.41 -8.19 -1.11
C GLY A 49 -10.07 -6.84 -0.87
N VAL A 50 -9.67 -5.77 -1.59
CA VAL A 50 -10.32 -4.46 -1.51
C VAL A 50 -11.56 -4.45 -2.40
N GLN A 51 -12.70 -4.09 -1.82
CA GLN A 51 -13.98 -3.95 -2.54
C GLN A 51 -14.32 -2.50 -2.85
N HIS A 52 -13.99 -1.59 -1.94
CA HIS A 52 -14.19 -0.15 -2.11
C HIS A 52 -13.20 0.63 -1.24
N VAL A 53 -12.98 1.89 -1.61
CA VAL A 53 -12.23 2.86 -0.81
C VAL A 53 -13.06 4.13 -0.72
N GLN A 54 -13.26 4.64 0.50
CA GLN A 54 -13.94 5.89 0.75
C GLN A 54 -12.97 6.89 1.36
N LEU A 55 -12.68 7.97 0.63
CA LEU A 55 -11.93 9.09 1.19
C LEU A 55 -12.84 9.91 2.10
N LEU A 56 -12.29 10.36 3.21
CA LEU A 56 -12.97 11.21 4.18
C LEU A 56 -12.61 12.68 3.92
N ASP A 57 -13.32 13.59 4.61
CA ASP A 57 -13.01 15.03 4.58
C ASP A 57 -13.14 15.71 3.19
N GLY A 58 -13.94 15.12 2.28
CA GLY A 58 -14.22 15.69 0.96
C GLY A 58 -13.09 15.54 -0.07
N HIS A 59 -12.05 14.78 0.22
CA HIS A 59 -10.99 14.46 -0.75
C HIS A 59 -11.53 13.59 -1.90
N THR A 60 -10.95 13.74 -3.09
CA THR A 60 -11.28 12.94 -4.29
C THR A 60 -10.13 12.03 -4.73
N CYS A 61 -8.91 12.30 -4.26
CA CYS A 61 -7.72 11.46 -4.46
C CYS A 61 -6.87 11.48 -3.20
N PHE A 62 -5.94 10.53 -3.10
CA PHE A 62 -5.00 10.51 -1.99
C PHE A 62 -4.03 11.70 -2.08
N GLY A 63 -3.74 12.27 -0.95
CA GLY A 63 -2.76 13.33 -0.74
C GLY A 63 -2.27 13.33 0.71
N ALA A 64 -1.45 14.29 1.07
CA ALA A 64 -1.01 14.44 2.46
C ALA A 64 -2.21 14.54 3.40
N ASP A 65 -2.12 13.87 4.55
CA ASP A 65 -3.13 13.86 5.61
C ASP A 65 -4.52 13.31 5.22
N THR A 66 -4.66 12.71 4.02
CA THR A 66 -5.93 12.10 3.60
C THR A 66 -6.29 10.94 4.53
N ARG A 67 -7.50 10.99 5.09
CA ARG A 67 -8.09 9.89 5.85
C ARG A 67 -9.02 9.09 4.97
N PHE A 68 -9.04 7.78 5.16
CA PHE A 68 -9.88 6.91 4.35
C PHE A 68 -10.33 5.67 5.10
N GLU A 69 -11.38 5.08 4.59
CA GLU A 69 -11.88 3.77 5.00
C GLU A 69 -11.93 2.84 3.80
N THR A 70 -11.64 1.58 4.05
CA THR A 70 -11.73 0.53 3.05
C THR A 70 -12.23 -0.76 3.67
N ASN A 71 -12.79 -1.64 2.85
CA ASN A 71 -13.07 -3.01 3.24
C ASN A 71 -11.97 -3.91 2.64
N LEU A 72 -11.15 -4.49 3.49
CA LEU A 72 -10.04 -5.35 3.11
C LEU A 72 -10.30 -6.77 3.61
N ALA A 73 -10.46 -7.72 2.68
CA ALA A 73 -10.74 -9.13 3.00
C ALA A 73 -11.92 -9.32 3.97
N GLY A 74 -12.98 -8.53 3.80
CA GLY A 74 -14.18 -8.58 4.64
C GLY A 74 -14.08 -7.82 5.97
N GLN A 75 -12.97 -7.12 6.22
CA GLN A 75 -12.78 -6.31 7.43
C GLN A 75 -12.78 -4.82 7.07
N ASP A 76 -13.52 -4.02 7.82
CA ASP A 76 -13.46 -2.58 7.70
C ASP A 76 -12.18 -2.05 8.34
N VAL A 77 -11.42 -1.28 7.57
CA VAL A 77 -10.14 -0.69 7.96
C VAL A 77 -10.25 0.82 7.88
N TYR A 78 -9.75 1.49 8.91
CA TYR A 78 -9.49 2.93 8.91
C TYR A 78 -8.00 3.18 8.71
N ALA A 79 -7.65 4.16 7.87
CA ALA A 79 -6.27 4.57 7.64
C ALA A 79 -6.14 6.06 7.34
N SER A 80 -4.93 6.56 7.47
CA SER A 80 -4.57 7.93 7.08
C SER A 80 -3.20 7.97 6.42
N VAL A 81 -3.07 8.78 5.38
CA VAL A 81 -1.79 9.06 4.73
C VAL A 81 -0.93 9.88 5.70
N GLN A 82 0.25 9.39 6.01
CA GLN A 82 1.18 9.99 6.96
C GLN A 82 2.48 10.46 6.31
N GLU A 83 2.79 9.96 5.12
CA GLU A 83 3.88 10.43 4.29
C GLU A 83 3.41 10.55 2.85
N TYR A 84 3.73 11.65 2.19
CA TYR A 84 3.33 11.91 0.82
C TYR A 84 4.36 12.80 0.12
N GLU A 85 5.01 12.24 -0.87
CA GLU A 85 5.86 12.96 -1.82
C GLU A 85 5.48 12.50 -3.23
N ALA A 86 4.84 13.40 -3.96
CA ALA A 86 4.27 13.08 -5.26
C ALA A 86 5.28 12.41 -6.20
N MET A 87 4.84 11.34 -6.87
CA MET A 87 5.62 10.53 -7.82
C MET A 87 6.82 9.78 -7.21
N THR A 88 7.01 9.84 -5.89
CA THR A 88 8.19 9.26 -5.24
C THR A 88 7.81 8.27 -4.14
N ARG A 89 7.03 8.72 -3.13
CA ARG A 89 6.66 7.88 -2.00
C ARG A 89 5.35 8.28 -1.36
N ILE A 90 4.68 7.28 -0.82
CA ILE A 90 3.47 7.45 -0.03
C ILE A 90 3.45 6.37 1.06
N ALA A 91 2.97 6.73 2.24
CA ALA A 91 2.74 5.76 3.30
C ALA A 91 1.47 6.12 4.08
N TRP A 92 0.77 5.09 4.51
CA TRP A 92 -0.40 5.23 5.38
C TRP A 92 -0.33 4.29 6.56
N GLY A 93 -0.81 4.77 7.69
CA GLY A 93 -0.99 3.98 8.89
C GLY A 93 -2.47 3.75 9.15
N GLY A 94 -2.82 2.58 9.67
CA GLY A 94 -4.22 2.25 9.93
C GLY A 94 -4.41 1.06 10.85
N TYR A 95 -5.67 0.67 10.99
CA TYR A 95 -6.09 -0.45 11.82
C TYR A 95 -7.44 -1.00 11.38
N PRO A 96 -7.70 -2.30 11.56
CA PRO A 96 -9.04 -2.84 11.40
C PRO A 96 -9.96 -2.32 12.51
N LYS A 97 -11.15 -1.85 12.15
CA LYS A 97 -12.09 -1.26 13.13
C LYS A 97 -12.49 -2.23 14.25
N ILE A 98 -12.46 -3.53 13.95
CA ILE A 98 -12.70 -4.60 14.95
C ILE A 98 -11.54 -4.75 15.95
N ALA A 99 -10.36 -4.22 15.66
CA ALA A 99 -9.14 -4.40 16.45
C ALA A 99 -8.26 -3.14 16.44
N GLU A 100 -8.78 -2.03 16.94
CA GLU A 100 -8.13 -0.71 16.89
C GLU A 100 -6.75 -0.63 17.54
N HIS A 101 -6.41 -1.58 18.42
CA HIS A 101 -5.08 -1.68 19.03
C HIS A 101 -4.06 -2.41 18.14
N SER A 102 -4.50 -3.03 17.04
CA SER A 102 -3.64 -3.69 16.07
C SER A 102 -3.37 -2.75 14.92
N LYS A 103 -2.16 -2.20 14.88
CA LYS A 103 -1.75 -1.18 13.91
C LYS A 103 -0.95 -1.78 12.76
N ALA A 104 -1.09 -1.18 11.59
CA ALA A 104 -0.27 -1.44 10.42
C ALA A 104 0.24 -0.12 9.83
N TYR A 105 1.40 -0.15 9.20
CA TYR A 105 1.95 0.97 8.46
C TYR A 105 2.50 0.45 7.14
N HIS A 106 1.93 0.90 6.05
CA HIS A 106 2.22 0.44 4.71
C HIS A 106 2.87 1.57 3.90
N ALA A 107 4.09 1.34 3.46
CA ALA A 107 4.92 2.31 2.75
C ALA A 107 5.23 1.87 1.32
N TRP A 108 5.32 2.84 0.42
CA TRP A 108 5.64 2.68 -0.99
C TRP A 108 6.71 3.64 -1.43
N ILE A 109 7.67 3.16 -2.22
CA ILE A 109 8.63 3.98 -2.95
C ILE A 109 8.56 3.58 -4.42
N ILE A 110 8.50 4.57 -5.32
CA ILE A 110 8.50 4.37 -6.75
C ILE A 110 9.72 5.07 -7.33
N THR A 111 10.58 4.32 -7.99
CA THR A 111 11.82 4.85 -8.57
C THR A 111 11.82 4.68 -10.08
N PRO A 112 12.03 5.72 -10.88
CA PRO A 112 12.10 5.59 -12.33
C PRO A 112 13.30 4.73 -12.74
N THR A 113 13.11 3.91 -13.79
CA THR A 113 14.16 3.12 -14.43
C THR A 113 14.22 3.40 -15.93
N ALA A 114 15.19 2.84 -16.62
CA ALA A 114 15.34 3.05 -18.07
C ALA A 114 14.13 2.54 -18.89
N ASN A 115 13.40 1.53 -18.37
CA ASN A 115 12.31 0.86 -19.09
C ASN A 115 10.96 0.93 -18.37
N GLY A 116 10.82 1.83 -17.38
CA GLY A 116 9.61 1.95 -16.57
C GLY A 116 9.92 2.44 -15.16
N CYS A 117 9.53 1.68 -14.14
CA CYS A 117 9.84 1.99 -12.76
C CYS A 117 10.08 0.74 -11.91
N HIS A 118 10.76 0.94 -10.79
CA HIS A 118 10.90 -0.03 -9.71
C HIS A 118 9.91 0.32 -8.61
N LEU A 119 9.09 -0.64 -8.22
CA LEU A 119 8.19 -0.56 -7.08
C LEU A 119 8.85 -1.24 -5.88
N TRP A 120 8.84 -0.56 -4.77
CA TRP A 120 9.21 -1.10 -3.47
C TRP A 120 8.08 -0.82 -2.49
N THR A 121 7.69 -1.82 -1.73
CA THR A 121 6.71 -1.69 -0.66
C THR A 121 7.17 -2.44 0.59
N GLU A 122 6.93 -1.84 1.74
CA GLU A 122 7.21 -2.44 3.05
C GLU A 122 6.04 -2.19 3.99
N GLU A 123 5.64 -3.22 4.70
CA GLU A 123 4.60 -3.09 5.71
C GLU A 123 5.10 -3.59 7.06
N THR A 124 4.75 -2.85 8.09
CA THR A 124 4.99 -3.22 9.48
C THR A 124 3.67 -3.33 10.21
N MET A 125 3.56 -4.34 11.08
CA MET A 125 2.33 -4.62 11.81
C MET A 125 2.61 -4.93 13.28
N GLN A 126 1.72 -4.48 14.14
CA GLN A 126 1.77 -4.68 15.60
C GLN A 126 0.37 -4.99 16.14
N GLY A 127 0.34 -5.73 17.22
CA GLY A 127 -0.88 -6.03 17.95
C GLY A 127 -1.41 -7.44 17.74
N PRO A 128 -2.29 -7.87 18.65
CA PRO A 128 -2.69 -9.28 18.75
C PRO A 128 -3.41 -9.80 17.51
N HIS A 129 -4.20 -8.97 16.85
CA HIS A 129 -4.94 -9.37 15.64
C HIS A 129 -4.00 -9.85 14.52
N TRP A 130 -2.99 -9.06 14.20
CA TRP A 130 -2.01 -9.40 13.16
C TRP A 130 -1.12 -10.58 13.55
N ILE A 131 -0.70 -10.63 14.82
CA ILE A 131 0.11 -11.73 15.34
C ILE A 131 -0.63 -13.05 15.25
N GLU A 132 -1.93 -13.07 15.57
CA GLU A 132 -2.73 -14.28 15.46
C GLU A 132 -2.92 -14.74 14.01
N LEU A 133 -3.17 -13.81 13.08
CA LEU A 133 -3.22 -14.11 11.65
C LEU A 133 -1.90 -14.68 11.13
N ALA A 134 -0.78 -14.08 11.51
CA ALA A 134 0.55 -14.57 11.12
C ALA A 134 0.86 -15.98 11.64
N LYS A 135 0.35 -16.36 12.82
CA LYS A 135 0.49 -17.72 13.34
C LYS A 135 -0.31 -18.74 12.53
N GLN A 136 -1.53 -18.36 12.12
CA GLN A 136 -2.41 -19.23 11.33
C GLN A 136 -1.93 -19.40 9.88
N ALA A 137 -1.37 -18.35 9.30
CA ALA A 137 -0.88 -18.33 7.92
C ALA A 137 0.40 -17.45 7.82
N PRO A 138 1.58 -17.99 8.13
CA PRO A 138 2.83 -17.21 8.27
C PRO A 138 3.20 -16.37 7.05
N ASP A 139 2.91 -16.84 5.83
CA ASP A 139 3.30 -16.16 4.59
C ASP A 139 2.18 -15.29 3.99
N ILE A 140 1.02 -15.21 4.65
CA ILE A 140 -0.18 -14.59 4.05
C ILE A 140 0.06 -13.14 3.66
N PHE A 141 0.73 -12.36 4.49
CA PHE A 141 0.96 -10.94 4.23
C PHE A 141 1.93 -10.74 3.06
N TRP A 142 3.05 -11.47 3.07
CA TRP A 142 4.03 -11.40 2.00
C TRP A 142 3.44 -11.84 0.66
N LEU A 143 2.71 -12.96 0.62
CA LEU A 143 2.06 -13.47 -0.60
C LEU A 143 0.98 -12.51 -1.13
N THR A 144 0.23 -11.87 -0.24
CA THR A 144 -0.78 -10.88 -0.63
C THR A 144 -0.13 -9.67 -1.29
N HIS A 145 1.01 -9.20 -0.79
CA HIS A 145 1.75 -8.08 -1.36
C HIS A 145 2.46 -8.45 -2.68
N GLU A 146 2.94 -9.68 -2.81
CA GLU A 146 3.42 -10.19 -4.11
C GLU A 146 2.32 -10.13 -5.17
N LYS A 147 1.11 -10.56 -4.81
CA LYS A 147 -0.04 -10.46 -5.71
C LYS A 147 -0.41 -9.02 -6.00
N LEU A 148 -0.43 -8.16 -4.99
CA LEU A 148 -0.72 -6.73 -5.12
C LEU A 148 0.22 -6.05 -6.13
N LEU A 149 1.52 -6.27 -6.03
CA LEU A 149 2.50 -5.69 -6.96
C LEU A 149 2.28 -6.20 -8.40
N LYS A 150 2.04 -7.51 -8.57
CA LYS A 150 1.80 -8.11 -9.88
C LYS A 150 0.50 -7.62 -10.53
N ASP A 151 -0.56 -7.50 -9.75
CA ASP A 151 -1.86 -7.02 -10.24
C ASP A 151 -1.78 -5.52 -10.60
N LEU A 152 -1.15 -4.70 -9.76
CA LEU A 152 -0.92 -3.28 -10.05
C LEU A 152 -0.08 -3.11 -11.34
N ALA A 153 1.00 -3.86 -11.48
CA ALA A 153 1.85 -3.84 -12.67
C ALA A 153 1.07 -4.23 -13.93
N ALA A 154 0.26 -5.28 -13.87
CA ALA A 154 -0.56 -5.72 -15.01
C ALA A 154 -1.57 -4.64 -15.43
N VAL A 155 -2.25 -4.00 -14.49
CA VAL A 155 -3.19 -2.91 -14.76
C VAL A 155 -2.47 -1.70 -15.35
N ALA A 156 -1.29 -1.34 -14.83
CA ALA A 156 -0.50 -0.20 -15.32
C ALA A 156 -0.04 -0.42 -16.77
N VAL A 157 0.53 -1.58 -17.07
CA VAL A 157 0.98 -1.94 -18.43
C VAL A 157 -0.19 -1.94 -19.41
N ALA A 158 -1.35 -2.53 -19.04
CA ALA A 158 -2.54 -2.53 -19.87
C ALA A 158 -3.08 -1.11 -20.13
N ARG A 159 -3.05 -0.23 -19.11
CA ARG A 159 -3.48 1.18 -19.23
C ARG A 159 -2.61 1.94 -20.23
N GLU A 160 -1.30 1.76 -20.21
CA GLU A 160 -0.39 2.40 -21.16
C GLU A 160 -0.56 1.87 -22.59
N ALA A 161 -0.69 0.56 -22.76
CA ALA A 161 -0.96 -0.04 -24.04
C ALA A 161 -2.26 0.47 -24.70
N SER A 162 -3.27 0.80 -23.91
CA SER A 162 -4.53 1.37 -24.40
C SER A 162 -4.46 2.84 -24.79
N ARG A 163 -3.40 3.56 -24.38
CA ARG A 163 -3.15 4.98 -24.70
C ARG A 163 -2.19 5.18 -25.88
N ALA A 164 -1.48 4.14 -26.26
CA ALA A 164 -0.55 4.13 -27.38
C ALA A 164 -1.31 3.90 -28.70
#